data_6b4d28162430d878bcc2566294525c70
#
_entry.id   6b4d28162430d878bcc2566294525c70
#
_cell.length_a   1.000
_cell.length_b   1.000
_cell.length_c   1.000
_cell.angle_alpha   90.00
_cell.angle_beta   90.00
_cell.angle_gamma   90.00
#
_symmetry.space_group_name_H-M   'P 1'
#
loop_
_entity.id
_entity.type
_entity.pdbx_description
1 polymer ?
#
loop_
_entity_poly.entity_id
_entity_poly.type
_entity_poly.pdbx_seq_one_letter_code
_entity_poly.pdbx_strand_id
1 'polypeptide(L)'
;RRPPRSTLFPTRRSSDLPAVQITGLIGPNGSGKSTLLKAIAQINPLTAGDLQVLGQPLSAYTPKQLATKLAYLAQSPQVPGDLTVASLVKLGRYAYHSGIFGADPAEKVQVQAAMLQAKVAELADRPLNSLSGGQRQRAMIAMTLAQNAEILLLDEPTTYLDLTHQLSVLNLMQCLNQDMGKTVVVVLHDLNQAARYCDHLICVHNGQLVATGTPKQVLTDQLLADVFGVSAELVLPTGCAY
;
A
#
# COMPACT_ATOMS: atom_id res chain seq x y z
N ARG A 1 10.37 -22.32 26.85
CA ARG A 1 8.97 -21.82 26.84
C ARG A 1 8.81 -20.97 25.57
N ARG A 2 7.97 -21.40 24.64
CA ARG A 2 7.59 -20.59 23.46
C ARG A 2 6.77 -19.38 23.93
N PRO A 3 6.97 -18.17 23.39
CA PRO A 3 6.10 -17.05 23.69
C PRO A 3 4.66 -17.36 23.23
N PRO A 4 3.63 -16.81 23.88
CA PRO A 4 2.24 -17.06 23.49
C PRO A 4 2.03 -16.58 22.05
N ARG A 5 1.39 -17.43 21.23
CA ARG A 5 0.96 -17.08 19.88
C ARG A 5 -0.02 -15.92 19.98
N SER A 6 0.35 -14.76 19.47
CA SER A 6 -0.57 -13.65 19.34
C SER A 6 -1.69 -14.05 18.39
N THR A 7 -2.88 -14.21 18.94
CA THR A 7 -4.11 -14.33 18.14
C THR A 7 -4.38 -12.96 17.53
N LEU A 8 -4.10 -12.83 16.23
CA LEU A 8 -4.55 -11.70 15.44
C LEU A 8 -6.10 -11.75 15.41
N PHE A 9 -6.72 -10.77 16.07
CA PHE A 9 -8.18 -10.53 16.13
C PHE A 9 -9.03 -11.55 16.89
N PRO A 10 -9.20 -11.41 18.23
CA PRO A 10 -10.06 -12.29 19.02
C PRO A 10 -11.56 -11.96 18.97
N THR A 11 -12.03 -10.99 18.18
CA THR A 11 -13.46 -10.66 18.03
C THR A 11 -13.86 -10.53 16.57
N ARG A 12 -15.04 -11.08 16.20
CA ARG A 12 -15.70 -10.94 14.90
C ARG A 12 -15.98 -9.45 14.61
N ARG A 13 -15.00 -8.71 14.13
CA ARG A 13 -15.21 -7.41 13.51
C ARG A 13 -14.92 -7.57 12.03
N SER A 14 -15.98 -7.51 11.22
CA SER A 14 -15.86 -7.33 9.79
C SER A 14 -15.42 -5.89 9.53
N SER A 15 -14.35 -5.68 8.78
CA SER A 15 -14.02 -4.38 8.21
C SER A 15 -13.99 -4.55 6.71
N ASP A 16 -14.91 -3.88 6.03
CA ASP A 16 -14.89 -3.81 4.58
C ASP A 16 -13.95 -2.68 4.16
N LEU A 17 -13.05 -2.97 3.23
CA LEU A 17 -12.25 -1.95 2.57
C LEU A 17 -13.08 -1.38 1.43
N PRO A 18 -13.41 -0.08 1.44
CA PRO A 18 -14.19 0.52 0.37
C PRO A 18 -13.49 0.41 -0.97
N ALA A 19 -14.22 0.00 -2.01
CA ALA A 19 -13.70 -0.05 -3.36
C ALA A 19 -13.51 1.38 -3.92
N VAL A 20 -12.49 1.55 -4.76
CA VAL A 20 -12.17 2.83 -5.43
C VAL A 20 -12.00 3.98 -4.44
N GLN A 21 -11.39 3.72 -3.30
CA GLN A 21 -11.03 4.73 -2.29
C GLN A 21 -9.58 4.55 -1.85
N ILE A 22 -9.03 5.61 -1.24
CA ILE A 22 -7.75 5.54 -0.54
C ILE A 22 -8.04 5.26 0.94
N THR A 23 -7.69 4.06 1.40
CA THR A 23 -7.82 3.66 2.80
C THR A 23 -6.47 3.74 3.51
N GLY A 24 -6.37 4.58 4.54
CA GLY A 24 -5.20 4.69 5.40
C GLY A 24 -5.24 3.71 6.57
N LEU A 25 -4.21 2.91 6.73
CA LEU A 25 -3.98 2.13 7.95
C LEU A 25 -3.10 2.94 8.89
N ILE A 26 -3.63 3.33 10.05
CA ILE A 26 -2.94 4.11 11.07
C ILE A 26 -2.83 3.33 12.39
N GLY A 27 -1.93 3.76 13.25
CA GLY A 27 -1.70 3.16 14.58
C GLY A 27 -0.23 3.19 14.97
N PRO A 28 0.11 2.94 16.22
CA PRO A 28 1.49 2.92 16.72
C PRO A 28 2.37 1.88 16.02
N ASN A 29 3.69 2.02 16.18
CA ASN A 29 4.62 1.01 15.71
C ASN A 29 4.35 -0.34 16.40
N GLY A 30 4.44 -1.43 15.66
CA GLY A 30 4.16 -2.77 16.19
C GLY A 30 2.67 -3.10 16.38
N SER A 31 1.74 -2.22 16.00
CA SER A 31 0.29 -2.48 16.14
C SER A 31 -0.27 -3.56 15.22
N GLY A 32 0.50 -4.01 14.20
CA GLY A 32 0.10 -5.09 13.28
C GLY A 32 -0.30 -4.64 11.87
N LYS A 33 -0.16 -3.36 11.50
CA LYS A 33 -0.53 -2.81 10.18
C LYS A 33 0.10 -3.57 9.01
N SER A 34 1.44 -3.67 8.99
CA SER A 34 2.17 -4.39 7.94
C SER A 34 1.87 -5.89 7.95
N THR A 35 1.58 -6.47 9.12
CA THR A 35 1.17 -7.88 9.25
C THR A 35 -0.19 -8.09 8.57
N LEU A 36 -1.12 -7.16 8.76
CA LEU A 36 -2.43 -7.17 8.11
C LEU A 36 -2.27 -7.07 6.58
N LEU A 37 -1.48 -6.10 6.07
CA LEU A 37 -1.22 -5.99 4.62
C LEU A 37 -0.60 -7.27 4.04
N LYS A 38 0.38 -7.86 4.74
CA LYS A 38 1.02 -9.12 4.31
C LYS A 38 0.05 -10.31 4.33
N ALA A 39 -0.91 -10.33 5.25
CA ALA A 39 -1.95 -11.35 5.27
C ALA A 39 -2.92 -11.19 4.09
N ILE A 40 -3.34 -9.97 3.76
CA ILE A 40 -4.17 -9.67 2.59
C ILE A 40 -3.44 -10.05 1.29
N ALA A 41 -2.14 -9.80 1.21
CA ALA A 41 -1.31 -10.16 0.05
C ALA A 41 -0.94 -11.65 -0.03
N GLN A 42 -1.43 -12.51 0.86
CA GLN A 42 -1.05 -13.93 1.01
C GLN A 42 0.46 -14.17 1.22
N ILE A 43 1.19 -13.18 1.69
CA ILE A 43 2.61 -13.34 2.05
C ILE A 43 2.74 -14.07 3.39
N ASN A 44 1.87 -13.70 4.34
CA ASN A 44 1.73 -14.40 5.62
C ASN A 44 0.45 -15.23 5.60
N PRO A 45 0.48 -16.48 6.08
CA PRO A 45 -0.72 -17.28 6.18
C PRO A 45 -1.69 -16.69 7.22
N LEU A 46 -2.99 -16.75 6.92
CA LEU A 46 -4.03 -16.47 7.91
C LEU A 46 -4.02 -17.60 8.95
N THR A 47 -3.94 -17.23 10.22
CA THR A 47 -4.00 -18.19 11.34
C THR A 47 -5.44 -18.43 11.82
N ALA A 48 -6.34 -17.47 11.59
CA ALA A 48 -7.76 -17.55 11.92
C ALA A 48 -8.53 -16.45 11.17
N GLY A 49 -9.84 -16.65 11.02
CA GLY A 49 -10.73 -15.71 10.33
C GLY A 49 -10.79 -15.92 8.82
N ASP A 50 -11.70 -15.20 8.19
CA ASP A 50 -11.92 -15.23 6.74
C ASP A 50 -11.58 -13.88 6.13
N LEU A 51 -10.97 -13.90 4.95
CA LEU A 51 -10.66 -12.71 4.17
C LEU A 51 -11.20 -12.90 2.75
N GLN A 52 -11.85 -11.86 2.25
CA GLN A 52 -12.34 -11.82 0.88
C GLN A 52 -11.64 -10.71 0.10
N VAL A 53 -11.36 -10.97 -1.18
CA VAL A 53 -10.82 -10.00 -2.13
C VAL A 53 -11.73 -9.99 -3.34
N LEU A 54 -12.26 -8.81 -3.71
CA LEU A 54 -13.21 -8.65 -4.83
C LEU A 54 -14.41 -9.63 -4.72
N GLY A 55 -14.94 -9.80 -3.51
CA GLY A 55 -16.12 -10.64 -3.24
C GLY A 55 -15.86 -12.15 -3.25
N GLN A 56 -14.61 -12.59 -3.38
CA GLN A 56 -14.25 -14.02 -3.34
C GLN A 56 -13.36 -14.33 -2.14
N PRO A 57 -13.49 -15.50 -1.51
CA PRO A 57 -12.58 -15.92 -0.44
C PRO A 57 -11.13 -15.90 -0.92
N LEU A 58 -10.22 -15.42 -0.08
CA LEU A 58 -8.79 -15.37 -0.41
C LEU A 58 -8.22 -16.76 -0.78
N SER A 59 -8.74 -17.82 -0.18
CA SER A 59 -8.39 -19.22 -0.47
C SER A 59 -8.79 -19.70 -1.86
N ALA A 60 -9.68 -18.97 -2.56
CA ALA A 60 -10.07 -19.30 -3.93
C ALA A 60 -9.05 -18.84 -4.99
N TYR A 61 -8.09 -17.99 -4.59
CA TYR A 61 -7.06 -17.49 -5.47
C TYR A 61 -5.76 -18.31 -5.34
N THR A 62 -5.18 -18.70 -6.46
CA THR A 62 -3.75 -19.03 -6.48
C THR A 62 -2.92 -17.76 -6.29
N PRO A 63 -1.68 -17.84 -5.78
CA PRO A 63 -0.82 -16.65 -5.63
C PRO A 63 -0.68 -15.85 -6.92
N LYS A 64 -0.60 -16.54 -8.06
CA LYS A 64 -0.49 -15.92 -9.38
C LYS A 64 -1.77 -15.19 -9.79
N GLN A 65 -2.93 -15.78 -9.55
CA GLN A 65 -4.23 -15.13 -9.80
C GLN A 65 -4.41 -13.90 -8.89
N LEU A 66 -4.08 -14.03 -7.61
CA LEU A 66 -4.16 -12.89 -6.68
C LEU A 66 -3.23 -11.76 -7.14
N ALA A 67 -2.01 -12.07 -7.59
CA ALA A 67 -1.07 -11.08 -8.09
C ALA A 67 -1.53 -10.34 -9.36
N THR A 68 -2.53 -10.80 -10.09
CA THR A 68 -3.16 -10.01 -11.16
C THR A 68 -4.24 -9.06 -10.65
N LYS A 69 -4.71 -9.22 -9.41
CA LYS A 69 -5.78 -8.43 -8.80
C LYS A 69 -5.27 -7.46 -7.74
N LEU A 70 -4.20 -7.83 -7.06
CA LEU A 70 -3.66 -7.12 -5.93
C LEU A 70 -2.15 -7.01 -6.04
N ALA A 71 -1.63 -5.79 -5.97
CA ALA A 71 -0.21 -5.49 -5.94
C ALA A 71 0.21 -5.04 -4.54
N TYR A 72 1.35 -5.52 -4.07
CA TYR A 72 1.89 -5.18 -2.75
C TYR A 72 3.27 -4.55 -2.87
N LEU A 73 3.42 -3.36 -2.33
CA LEU A 73 4.71 -2.68 -2.14
C LEU A 73 5.14 -2.83 -0.67
N ALA A 74 6.21 -3.57 -0.44
CA ALA A 74 6.79 -3.71 0.89
C ALA A 74 7.52 -2.42 1.33
N GLN A 75 7.61 -2.19 2.64
CA GLN A 75 8.33 -1.05 3.23
C GLN A 75 9.80 -0.98 2.77
N SER A 76 10.49 -2.11 2.68
CA SER A 76 11.90 -2.18 2.30
C SER A 76 12.14 -3.39 1.40
N PRO A 77 11.75 -3.32 0.11
CA PRO A 77 11.95 -4.45 -0.79
C PRO A 77 13.43 -4.69 -1.06
N GLN A 78 13.85 -5.94 -0.86
CA GLN A 78 15.21 -6.39 -1.15
C GLN A 78 15.34 -6.66 -2.65
N VAL A 79 16.03 -5.77 -3.36
CA VAL A 79 16.32 -5.92 -4.80
C VAL A 79 17.79 -5.68 -5.07
N PRO A 80 18.41 -6.42 -6.02
CA PRO A 80 19.78 -6.18 -6.43
C PRO A 80 19.97 -4.74 -6.92
N GLY A 81 21.02 -4.07 -6.44
CA GLY A 81 21.25 -2.66 -6.73
C GLY A 81 21.76 -2.38 -8.15
N ASP A 82 22.26 -3.39 -8.83
CA ASP A 82 22.76 -3.37 -10.22
C ASP A 82 21.65 -3.50 -11.27
N LEU A 83 20.41 -3.87 -10.86
CA LEU A 83 19.28 -3.87 -11.77
C LEU A 83 19.00 -2.45 -12.27
N THR A 84 18.69 -2.33 -13.58
CA THR A 84 18.18 -1.06 -14.14
C THR A 84 16.73 -0.84 -13.71
N VAL A 85 16.28 0.42 -13.77
CA VAL A 85 14.86 0.77 -13.48
C VAL A 85 13.92 -0.03 -14.39
N ALA A 86 14.20 -0.10 -15.70
CA ALA A 86 13.38 -0.85 -16.64
C ALA A 86 13.31 -2.35 -16.27
N SER A 87 14.45 -2.96 -15.90
CA SER A 87 14.51 -4.35 -15.45
C SER A 87 13.71 -4.58 -14.17
N LEU A 88 13.79 -3.66 -13.20
CA LEU A 88 12.98 -3.72 -11.99
C LEU A 88 11.48 -3.65 -12.32
N VAL A 89 11.07 -2.66 -13.12
CA VAL A 89 9.64 -2.45 -13.44
C VAL A 89 9.06 -3.65 -14.18
N LYS A 90 9.85 -4.27 -15.05
CA LYS A 90 9.48 -5.51 -15.75
C LYS A 90 9.14 -6.66 -14.78
N LEU A 91 9.76 -6.75 -13.59
CA LEU A 91 9.42 -7.77 -12.60
C LEU A 91 7.94 -7.70 -12.16
N GLY A 92 7.32 -6.52 -12.20
CA GLY A 92 5.90 -6.36 -11.94
C GLY A 92 4.99 -7.16 -12.88
N ARG A 93 5.50 -7.55 -14.07
CA ARG A 93 4.75 -8.34 -15.05
C ARG A 93 4.87 -9.86 -14.86
N TYR A 94 5.62 -10.31 -13.87
CA TYR A 94 5.89 -11.74 -13.65
C TYR A 94 4.61 -12.60 -13.54
N ALA A 95 3.55 -12.06 -12.93
CA ALA A 95 2.28 -12.76 -12.78
C ALA A 95 1.58 -13.08 -14.13
N TYR A 96 1.93 -12.38 -15.20
CA TYR A 96 1.31 -12.55 -16.54
C TYR A 96 2.08 -13.52 -17.45
N HIS A 97 3.29 -13.90 -17.08
CA HIS A 97 4.05 -14.87 -17.85
C HIS A 97 3.44 -16.27 -17.70
N SER A 98 3.15 -16.94 -18.80
CA SER A 98 2.61 -18.31 -18.84
C SER A 98 3.73 -19.32 -19.08
N GLY A 99 4.03 -20.16 -18.06
CA GLY A 99 5.08 -21.18 -18.16
C GLY A 99 6.50 -20.60 -18.24
N ILE A 100 7.46 -21.45 -18.64
CA ILE A 100 8.90 -21.11 -18.67
C ILE A 100 9.24 -20.15 -19.82
N PHE A 101 8.47 -20.16 -20.90
CA PHE A 101 8.72 -19.39 -22.12
C PHE A 101 7.52 -18.51 -22.57
N GLY A 102 6.48 -18.41 -21.72
CA GLY A 102 5.29 -17.63 -22.08
C GLY A 102 5.58 -16.13 -22.00
N ALA A 103 5.51 -15.43 -23.14
CA ALA A 103 5.60 -13.99 -23.21
C ALA A 103 4.31 -13.34 -22.68
N ASP A 104 4.43 -12.17 -22.03
CA ASP A 104 3.31 -11.28 -21.78
C ASP A 104 3.22 -10.28 -22.95
N PRO A 105 2.18 -10.36 -23.80
CA PRO A 105 2.05 -9.47 -24.97
C PRO A 105 1.95 -7.98 -24.58
N ALA A 106 1.46 -7.69 -23.39
CA ALA A 106 1.29 -6.33 -22.90
C ALA A 106 2.51 -5.80 -22.13
N GLU A 107 3.54 -6.62 -21.87
CA GLU A 107 4.66 -6.27 -21.01
C GLU A 107 5.28 -4.91 -21.35
N LYS A 108 5.70 -4.72 -22.59
CA LYS A 108 6.39 -3.50 -23.02
C LYS A 108 5.53 -2.25 -22.81
N VAL A 109 4.25 -2.33 -23.15
CA VAL A 109 3.31 -1.21 -23.01
C VAL A 109 3.06 -0.89 -21.55
N GLN A 110 2.82 -1.91 -20.71
CA GLN A 110 2.55 -1.73 -19.28
C GLN A 110 3.77 -1.23 -18.52
N VAL A 111 4.96 -1.74 -18.83
CA VAL A 111 6.23 -1.28 -18.23
C VAL A 111 6.47 0.19 -18.58
N GLN A 112 6.31 0.59 -19.84
CA GLN A 112 6.49 1.98 -20.25
C GLN A 112 5.46 2.89 -19.60
N ALA A 113 4.19 2.52 -19.57
CA ALA A 113 3.12 3.27 -18.92
C ALA A 113 3.40 3.47 -17.41
N ALA A 114 3.79 2.41 -16.71
CA ALA A 114 4.12 2.46 -15.29
C ALA A 114 5.31 3.38 -14.99
N MET A 115 6.35 3.35 -15.83
CA MET A 115 7.50 4.26 -15.68
C MET A 115 7.13 5.73 -15.91
N LEU A 116 6.25 6.01 -16.87
CA LEU A 116 5.74 7.37 -17.13
C LEU A 116 4.90 7.86 -15.95
N GLN A 117 3.96 7.05 -15.44
CA GLN A 117 3.10 7.39 -14.30
C GLN A 117 3.93 7.70 -13.04
N ALA A 118 4.93 6.89 -12.76
CA ALA A 118 5.82 7.09 -11.61
C ALA A 118 6.91 8.16 -11.86
N LYS A 119 6.95 8.79 -13.05
CA LYS A 119 7.95 9.81 -13.44
C LYS A 119 9.39 9.30 -13.30
N VAL A 120 9.66 8.10 -13.82
CA VAL A 120 10.99 7.46 -13.84
C VAL A 120 11.40 6.96 -15.23
N ALA A 121 10.64 7.30 -16.28
CA ALA A 121 10.93 6.82 -17.63
C ALA A 121 12.29 7.26 -18.16
N GLU A 122 12.73 8.47 -17.83
CA GLU A 122 14.06 9.03 -18.16
C GLU A 122 15.22 8.34 -17.42
N LEU A 123 14.90 7.54 -16.40
CA LEU A 123 15.86 6.80 -15.58
C LEU A 123 15.92 5.31 -15.97
N ALA A 124 15.22 4.90 -17.05
CA ALA A 124 14.98 3.49 -17.41
C ALA A 124 16.26 2.62 -17.42
N ASP A 125 17.35 3.15 -17.96
CA ASP A 125 18.63 2.43 -18.10
C ASP A 125 19.56 2.63 -16.90
N ARG A 126 19.18 3.44 -15.92
CA ARG A 126 20.03 3.69 -14.74
C ARG A 126 19.92 2.54 -13.74
N PRO A 127 21.04 2.11 -13.14
CA PRO A 127 21.03 1.11 -12.08
C PRO A 127 20.47 1.71 -10.79
N LEU A 128 19.74 0.89 -10.00
CA LEU A 128 19.03 1.33 -8.79
C LEU A 128 19.95 1.94 -7.71
N ASN A 129 21.21 1.48 -7.64
CA ASN A 129 22.20 1.99 -6.69
C ASN A 129 22.67 3.42 -7.02
N SER A 130 22.43 3.92 -8.26
CA SER A 130 22.77 5.28 -8.68
C SER A 130 21.63 6.28 -8.43
N LEU A 131 20.48 5.83 -7.94
CA LEU A 131 19.31 6.66 -7.75
C LEU A 131 19.28 7.30 -6.35
N SER A 132 18.69 8.51 -6.26
CA SER A 132 18.30 9.06 -4.96
C SER A 132 17.22 8.20 -4.29
N GLY A 133 17.04 8.33 -2.97
CA GLY A 133 16.01 7.60 -2.24
C GLY A 133 14.60 7.78 -2.86
N GLY A 134 14.24 9.01 -3.21
CA GLY A 134 12.95 9.31 -3.83
C GLY A 134 12.80 8.74 -5.25
N GLN A 135 13.88 8.75 -6.06
CA GLN A 135 13.87 8.13 -7.39
C GLN A 135 13.72 6.60 -7.27
N ARG A 136 14.45 5.99 -6.34
CA ARG A 136 14.37 4.55 -6.07
C ARG A 136 12.97 4.17 -5.60
N GLN A 137 12.35 4.93 -4.70
CA GLN A 137 10.98 4.70 -4.24
C GLN A 137 9.97 4.77 -5.39
N ARG A 138 10.07 5.78 -6.27
CA ARG A 138 9.22 5.86 -7.46
C ARG A 138 9.44 4.70 -8.43
N ALA A 139 10.66 4.19 -8.58
CA ALA A 139 10.92 2.99 -9.38
C ALA A 139 10.25 1.74 -8.78
N MET A 140 10.24 1.60 -7.45
CA MET A 140 9.50 0.52 -6.76
C MET A 140 7.98 0.64 -6.97
N ILE A 141 7.45 1.87 -6.89
CA ILE A 141 6.04 2.12 -7.20
C ILE A 141 5.76 1.79 -8.66
N ALA A 142 6.63 2.16 -9.62
CA ALA A 142 6.48 1.80 -11.03
C ALA A 142 6.40 0.28 -11.23
N MET A 143 7.24 -0.49 -10.54
CA MET A 143 7.16 -1.97 -10.54
C MET A 143 5.78 -2.46 -10.08
N THR A 144 5.26 -1.88 -9.00
CA THR A 144 3.92 -2.21 -8.47
C THR A 144 2.82 -1.84 -9.47
N LEU A 145 2.94 -0.69 -10.15
CA LEU A 145 1.98 -0.24 -11.17
C LEU A 145 2.03 -1.10 -12.45
N ALA A 146 3.20 -1.57 -12.85
CA ALA A 146 3.35 -2.45 -14.02
C ALA A 146 2.56 -3.74 -13.86
N GLN A 147 2.30 -4.18 -12.62
CA GLN A 147 1.42 -5.31 -12.31
C GLN A 147 -0.03 -5.08 -12.76
N ASN A 148 -0.44 -3.82 -12.96
CA ASN A 148 -1.77 -3.38 -13.40
C ASN A 148 -2.93 -3.97 -12.58
N ALA A 149 -2.71 -4.16 -11.28
CA ALA A 149 -3.72 -4.67 -10.36
C ALA A 149 -4.82 -3.63 -10.08
N GLU A 150 -5.99 -4.10 -9.65
CA GLU A 150 -7.13 -3.27 -9.25
C GLU A 150 -6.92 -2.68 -7.84
N ILE A 151 -6.20 -3.43 -6.98
CA ILE A 151 -5.93 -3.06 -5.59
C ILE A 151 -4.44 -2.88 -5.38
N LEU A 152 -4.05 -1.77 -4.77
CA LEU A 152 -2.66 -1.45 -4.41
C LEU A 152 -2.53 -1.44 -2.88
N LEU A 153 -1.67 -2.27 -2.35
CA LEU A 153 -1.29 -2.28 -0.93
C LEU A 153 0.10 -1.69 -0.78
N LEU A 154 0.20 -0.56 -0.09
CA LEU A 154 1.44 0.20 0.06
C LEU A 154 1.85 0.24 1.54
N ASP A 155 2.94 -0.44 1.87
CA ASP A 155 3.45 -0.52 3.24
C ASP A 155 4.48 0.58 3.47
N GLU A 156 4.08 1.68 4.10
CA GLU A 156 4.91 2.85 4.42
C GLU A 156 5.67 3.45 3.21
N PRO A 157 4.99 3.81 2.12
CA PRO A 157 5.66 4.22 0.89
C PRO A 157 6.36 5.58 0.99
N THR A 158 6.13 6.35 2.06
CA THR A 158 6.70 7.68 2.29
C THR A 158 7.85 7.70 3.30
N THR A 159 8.16 6.56 3.93
CA THR A 159 9.21 6.46 4.96
C THR A 159 10.60 6.72 4.36
N TYR A 160 11.47 7.42 5.09
CA TYR A 160 12.81 7.84 4.68
C TYR A 160 12.89 8.83 3.50
N LEU A 161 11.77 9.43 3.11
CA LEU A 161 11.73 10.46 2.07
C LEU A 161 11.65 11.86 2.70
N ASP A 162 12.25 12.84 2.04
CA ASP A 162 12.01 14.24 2.37
C ASP A 162 10.57 14.67 2.00
N LEU A 163 10.13 15.81 2.51
CA LEU A 163 8.75 16.29 2.34
C LEU A 163 8.32 16.37 0.87
N THR A 164 9.20 16.85 -0.01
CA THR A 164 8.90 16.98 -1.44
C THR A 164 8.63 15.64 -2.10
N HIS A 165 9.45 14.65 -1.78
CA HIS A 165 9.28 13.29 -2.29
C HIS A 165 8.07 12.57 -1.67
N GLN A 166 7.79 12.78 -0.36
CA GLN A 166 6.58 12.27 0.29
C GLN A 166 5.32 12.78 -0.42
N LEU A 167 5.22 14.11 -0.62
CA LEU A 167 4.09 14.72 -1.31
C LEU A 167 3.94 14.20 -2.76
N SER A 168 5.06 13.99 -3.45
CA SER A 168 5.04 13.40 -4.81
C SER A 168 4.43 11.99 -4.82
N VAL A 169 4.75 11.14 -3.84
CA VAL A 169 4.19 9.80 -3.71
C VAL A 169 2.69 9.85 -3.34
N LEU A 170 2.31 10.71 -2.40
CA LEU A 170 0.91 10.87 -1.99
C LEU A 170 0.03 11.40 -3.14
N ASN A 171 0.51 12.39 -3.89
CA ASN A 171 -0.19 12.89 -5.08
C ASN A 171 -0.31 11.81 -6.17
N LEU A 172 0.72 10.97 -6.37
CA LEU A 172 0.64 9.85 -7.29
C LEU A 172 -0.46 8.86 -6.86
N MET A 173 -0.59 8.57 -5.56
CA MET A 173 -1.68 7.71 -5.06
C MET A 173 -3.07 8.30 -5.36
N GLN A 174 -3.24 9.63 -5.20
CA GLN A 174 -4.49 10.30 -5.58
C GLN A 174 -4.78 10.18 -7.08
N CYS A 175 -3.81 10.42 -7.96
CA CYS A 175 -3.98 10.23 -9.40
C CYS A 175 -4.37 8.78 -9.73
N LEU A 176 -3.74 7.77 -9.10
CA LEU A 176 -4.07 6.37 -9.33
C LEU A 176 -5.51 6.03 -8.90
N ASN A 177 -5.98 6.63 -7.83
CA ASN A 177 -7.34 6.43 -7.36
C ASN A 177 -8.35 7.20 -8.22
N GLN A 178 -8.17 8.52 -8.38
CA GLN A 178 -9.15 9.41 -9.02
C GLN A 178 -9.22 9.23 -10.53
N ASP A 179 -8.04 9.12 -11.20
CA ASP A 179 -7.97 9.07 -12.66
C ASP A 179 -8.06 7.63 -13.20
N MET A 180 -7.64 6.63 -12.42
CA MET A 180 -7.55 5.24 -12.86
C MET A 180 -8.48 4.30 -12.09
N GLY A 181 -9.27 4.78 -11.14
CA GLY A 181 -10.23 3.97 -10.38
C GLY A 181 -9.59 2.87 -9.54
N LYS A 182 -8.32 3.02 -9.12
CA LYS A 182 -7.64 2.02 -8.30
C LYS A 182 -8.08 2.12 -6.85
N THR A 183 -8.24 0.99 -6.19
CA THR A 183 -8.36 0.93 -4.73
C THR A 183 -6.97 0.97 -4.13
N VAL A 184 -6.72 1.88 -3.20
CA VAL A 184 -5.41 2.02 -2.54
C VAL A 184 -5.56 1.78 -1.05
N VAL A 185 -4.76 0.89 -0.49
CA VAL A 185 -4.62 0.70 0.95
C VAL A 185 -3.19 1.05 1.33
N VAL A 186 -3.00 2.02 2.19
CA VAL A 186 -1.68 2.56 2.52
C VAL A 186 -1.44 2.62 4.02
N VAL A 187 -0.28 2.18 4.49
CA VAL A 187 0.18 2.44 5.86
C VAL A 187 0.84 3.80 5.90
N LEU A 188 0.31 4.67 6.77
CA LEU A 188 0.86 6.01 7.01
C LEU A 188 1.15 6.20 8.50
N HIS A 189 2.27 6.86 8.80
CA HIS A 189 2.65 7.24 10.16
C HIS A 189 2.21 8.66 10.51
N ASP A 190 2.19 9.55 9.52
CA ASP A 190 1.77 10.95 9.69
C ASP A 190 0.25 11.05 9.62
N LEU A 191 -0.38 11.42 10.74
CA LEU A 191 -1.83 11.56 10.84
C LEU A 191 -2.37 12.72 10.00
N ASN A 192 -1.57 13.77 9.74
CA ASN A 192 -1.98 14.87 8.87
C ASN A 192 -2.02 14.43 7.41
N GLN A 193 -1.02 13.62 6.98
CA GLN A 193 -1.05 13.01 5.66
C GLN A 193 -2.24 12.05 5.54
N ALA A 194 -2.50 11.23 6.54
CA ALA A 194 -3.65 10.32 6.55
C ALA A 194 -4.98 11.08 6.48
N ALA A 195 -5.12 12.16 7.26
CA ALA A 195 -6.32 13.00 7.25
C ALA A 195 -6.57 13.68 5.90
N ARG A 196 -5.50 14.09 5.20
CA ARG A 196 -5.58 14.84 3.95
C ARG A 196 -5.76 13.97 2.71
N TYR A 197 -5.11 12.81 2.67
CA TYR A 197 -4.98 12.00 1.46
C TYR A 197 -5.86 10.76 1.45
N CYS A 198 -6.42 10.35 2.59
CA CYS A 198 -7.26 9.15 2.68
C CYS A 198 -8.74 9.52 2.78
N ASP A 199 -9.57 8.78 2.06
CA ASP A 199 -11.04 8.87 2.14
C ASP A 199 -11.55 8.11 3.37
N HIS A 200 -10.84 7.04 3.74
CA HIS A 200 -11.20 6.13 4.82
C HIS A 200 -9.98 5.82 5.67
N LEU A 201 -10.16 5.72 6.99
CA LEU A 201 -9.12 5.32 7.92
C LEU A 201 -9.53 4.06 8.68
N ILE A 202 -8.54 3.22 8.92
CA ILE A 202 -8.63 2.07 9.81
C ILE A 202 -7.52 2.21 10.83
N CYS A 203 -7.88 2.34 12.11
CA CYS A 203 -6.93 2.41 13.22
C CYS A 203 -6.71 1.04 13.83
N VAL A 204 -5.44 0.62 13.88
CA VAL A 204 -5.01 -0.65 14.45
C VAL A 204 -4.18 -0.41 15.70
N HIS A 205 -4.55 -1.00 16.83
CA HIS A 205 -3.82 -0.93 18.09
C HIS A 205 -3.76 -2.32 18.74
N ASN A 206 -2.56 -2.74 19.15
CA ASN A 206 -2.31 -4.05 19.78
C ASN A 206 -2.90 -5.24 19.01
N GLY A 207 -2.78 -5.24 17.68
CA GLY A 207 -3.33 -6.28 16.82
C GLY A 207 -4.86 -6.27 16.69
N GLN A 208 -5.52 -5.23 17.17
CA GLN A 208 -6.98 -5.08 17.09
C GLN A 208 -7.36 -3.86 16.26
N LEU A 209 -8.48 -3.97 15.56
CA LEU A 209 -9.10 -2.86 14.88
C LEU A 209 -9.91 -2.06 15.92
N VAL A 210 -9.49 -0.82 16.20
CA VAL A 210 -10.10 0.02 17.24
C VAL A 210 -11.07 1.05 16.70
N ALA A 211 -10.85 1.54 15.47
CA ALA A 211 -11.73 2.48 14.80
C ALA A 211 -11.66 2.33 13.28
N THR A 212 -12.76 2.64 12.59
CA THR A 212 -12.86 2.66 11.14
C THR A 212 -13.89 3.71 10.72
N GLY A 213 -13.63 4.43 9.63
CA GLY A 213 -14.52 5.49 9.13
C GLY A 213 -13.76 6.56 8.37
N THR A 214 -14.42 7.70 8.09
CA THR A 214 -13.76 8.86 7.51
C THR A 214 -12.71 9.44 8.46
N PRO A 215 -11.72 10.20 7.98
CA PRO A 215 -10.71 10.82 8.84
C PRO A 215 -11.32 11.59 10.02
N LYS A 216 -12.39 12.35 9.77
CA LYS A 216 -13.09 13.11 10.82
C LYS A 216 -13.75 12.21 11.88
N GLN A 217 -14.23 11.04 11.51
CA GLN A 217 -14.84 10.08 12.44
C GLN A 217 -13.81 9.33 13.27
N VAL A 218 -12.63 9.07 12.69
CA VAL A 218 -11.59 8.26 13.34
C VAL A 218 -10.63 9.10 14.18
N LEU A 219 -10.18 10.26 13.67
CA LEU A 219 -9.21 11.10 14.35
C LEU A 219 -9.91 12.01 15.39
N THR A 220 -10.38 11.42 16.47
CA THR A 220 -10.97 12.12 17.60
C THR A 220 -9.94 12.33 18.71
N ASP A 221 -10.12 13.36 19.54
CA ASP A 221 -9.23 13.63 20.69
C ASP A 221 -9.08 12.41 21.60
N GLN A 222 -10.20 11.69 21.81
CA GLN A 222 -10.20 10.48 22.63
C GLN A 222 -9.32 9.38 21.99
N LEU A 223 -9.46 9.13 20.67
CA LEU A 223 -8.63 8.13 19.98
C LEU A 223 -7.16 8.51 20.00
N LEU A 224 -6.85 9.81 19.78
CA LEU A 224 -5.48 10.32 19.80
C LEU A 224 -4.83 10.14 21.17
N ALA A 225 -5.57 10.41 22.25
CA ALA A 225 -5.09 10.18 23.61
C ALA A 225 -4.90 8.67 23.92
N ASP A 226 -5.90 7.83 23.61
CA ASP A 226 -5.91 6.41 23.99
C ASP A 226 -4.91 5.58 23.18
N VAL A 227 -4.74 5.89 21.90
CA VAL A 227 -3.95 5.06 20.96
C VAL A 227 -2.55 5.62 20.74
N PHE A 228 -2.41 6.95 20.67
CA PHE A 228 -1.14 7.60 20.34
C PHE A 228 -0.51 8.32 21.54
N GLY A 229 -1.25 8.46 22.64
CA GLY A 229 -0.76 9.14 23.86
C GLY A 229 -0.56 10.65 23.67
N VAL A 230 -1.26 11.26 22.71
CA VAL A 230 -1.15 12.68 22.40
C VAL A 230 -2.50 13.39 22.61
N SER A 231 -2.44 14.60 23.14
CA SER A 231 -3.58 15.53 23.15
C SER A 231 -3.42 16.46 21.95
N ALA A 232 -4.34 16.39 21.02
CA ALA A 232 -4.31 17.20 19.80
C ALA A 232 -5.73 17.53 19.36
N GLU A 233 -5.91 18.68 18.75
CA GLU A 233 -7.16 19.10 18.16
C GLU A 233 -7.08 19.00 16.63
N LEU A 234 -8.11 18.40 16.00
CA LEU A 234 -8.22 18.36 14.54
C LEU A 234 -8.72 19.73 14.03
N VAL A 235 -7.78 20.55 13.57
CA VAL A 235 -8.11 21.82 12.92
C VAL A 235 -8.30 21.58 11.42
N LEU A 236 -9.53 21.64 10.95
CA LEU A 236 -9.83 21.63 9.51
C LEU A 236 -9.68 23.06 8.98
N PRO A 237 -8.80 23.32 7.99
CA PRO A 237 -8.69 24.66 7.41
C PRO A 237 -10.03 25.06 6.78
N THR A 238 -10.62 26.14 7.27
CA THR A 238 -11.80 26.74 6.68
C THR A 238 -11.41 27.39 5.35
N GLY A 239 -11.86 26.85 4.22
CA GLY A 239 -11.74 27.51 2.92
C GLY A 239 -10.87 26.84 1.86
N CYS A 240 -10.34 25.65 2.07
CA CYS A 240 -9.74 24.86 0.99
C CYS A 240 -10.79 23.87 0.46
N ALA A 241 -11.52 24.28 -0.57
CA ALA A 241 -12.13 23.32 -1.49
C ALA A 241 -10.96 22.67 -2.27
N TYR A 242 -10.77 21.37 -2.11
CA TYR A 242 -9.82 20.57 -2.91
C TYR A 242 -10.57 19.88 -4.04
#